data_902e29d0333e6c30d243a6f536e97b49
#
_entry.id   902e29d0333e6c30d243a6f536e97b49
#
_cell.length_a   1.000
_cell.length_b   1.000
_cell.length_c   1.000
_cell.angle_alpha   90.00
_cell.angle_beta   90.00
_cell.angle_gamma   90.00
#
_symmetry.space_group_name_H-M   'P 1'
#
loop_
_entity.id
_entity.type
_entity.pdbx_description
1 polymer ?
#
loop_
_entity_poly.entity_id
_entity_poly.type
_entity_poly.pdbx_seq_one_letter_code
_entity_poly.pdbx_strand_id
1 'polypeptide(L)'
;ISIEDVEMQATLLDTPTANAIRSTLPLERTVNTWGHELYFDVGISGETEVDASTIVQIGDLAFWPPGSAFCIFFGRTPASQSNEIRSASPVNIIGSINNPPINKLRRIRTGTAIRIAVTS
;
A
#
# COMPACT_ATOMS: atom_id res chain seq x y z
N ILE A 1 8.22 5.32 -5.56
CA ILE A 1 7.14 4.55 -6.21
C ILE A 1 6.82 5.20 -7.53
N SER A 2 6.90 4.43 -8.58
CA SER A 2 6.60 4.91 -9.94
C SER A 2 5.45 4.10 -10.52
N ILE A 3 4.40 4.76 -10.97
CA ILE A 3 3.27 4.13 -11.62
C ILE A 3 2.76 5.05 -12.74
N GLU A 4 2.82 4.57 -14.00
CA GLU A 4 2.62 5.40 -15.19
C GLU A 4 3.55 6.63 -15.13
N ASP A 5 3.02 7.84 -15.28
CA ASP A 5 3.77 9.09 -15.18
C ASP A 5 3.78 9.67 -13.78
N VAL A 6 3.33 8.90 -12.77
CA VAL A 6 3.26 9.35 -11.39
C VAL A 6 4.48 8.87 -10.62
N GLU A 7 5.20 9.82 -10.03
CA GLU A 7 6.34 9.54 -9.14
C GLU A 7 5.95 9.94 -7.72
N MET A 8 6.21 9.06 -6.76
CA MET A 8 5.86 9.32 -5.36
C MET A 8 7.04 8.99 -4.45
N GLN A 9 7.26 9.84 -3.46
CA GLN A 9 8.21 9.58 -2.39
C GLN A 9 7.47 9.01 -1.19
N ALA A 10 8.03 7.97 -0.61
CA ALA A 10 7.44 7.32 0.56
C ALA A 10 8.53 7.03 1.58
N THR A 11 8.13 6.91 2.84
CA THR A 11 9.03 6.54 3.93
C THR A 11 8.53 5.24 4.55
N LEU A 12 9.41 4.25 4.67
CA LEU A 12 9.11 3.01 5.37
C LEU A 12 9.43 3.14 6.86
N LEU A 13 8.59 2.52 7.69
CA LEU A 13 8.85 2.40 9.12
C LEU A 13 9.98 1.39 9.36
N ASP A 14 10.46 1.35 10.61
CA ASP A 14 11.40 0.34 11.07
C ASP A 14 10.64 -0.70 11.89
N THR A 15 9.90 -1.56 11.20
CA THR A 15 9.14 -2.67 11.77
C THR A 15 9.55 -3.95 11.07
N PRO A 16 9.29 -5.13 11.66
CA PRO A 16 9.62 -6.40 11.00
C PRO A 16 9.01 -6.52 9.61
N THR A 17 7.74 -6.16 9.45
CA THR A 17 7.06 -6.24 8.15
C THR A 17 7.64 -5.23 7.16
N ALA A 18 7.84 -3.98 7.58
CA ALA A 18 8.44 -2.95 6.72
C ALA A 18 9.85 -3.36 6.27
N ASN A 19 10.64 -3.94 7.16
CA ASN A 19 11.99 -4.40 6.84
C ASN A 19 11.96 -5.58 5.86
N ALA A 20 10.99 -6.49 5.99
CA ALA A 20 10.81 -7.58 5.04
C ALA A 20 10.46 -7.04 3.65
N ILE A 21 9.59 -6.05 3.56
CA ILE A 21 9.26 -5.38 2.29
C ILE A 21 10.49 -4.71 1.70
N ARG A 22 11.25 -3.97 2.53
CA ARG A 22 12.47 -3.29 2.08
C ARG A 22 13.45 -4.27 1.44
N SER A 23 13.54 -5.48 1.97
CA SER A 23 14.45 -6.52 1.45
C SER A 23 14.02 -7.03 0.07
N THR A 24 12.78 -6.81 -0.35
CA THR A 24 12.32 -7.23 -1.69
C THR A 24 12.60 -6.19 -2.77
N LEU A 25 12.97 -4.96 -2.39
CA LEU A 25 13.13 -3.86 -3.35
C LEU A 25 14.47 -3.95 -4.09
N PRO A 26 14.54 -3.54 -5.36
CA PRO A 26 13.43 -3.02 -6.18
C PRO A 26 12.48 -4.13 -6.63
N LEU A 27 11.23 -3.78 -6.84
CA LEU A 27 10.24 -4.71 -7.37
C LEU A 27 9.39 -4.05 -8.45
N GLU A 28 8.85 -4.90 -9.32
CA GLU A 28 7.89 -4.50 -10.33
C GLU A 28 6.71 -5.47 -10.29
N ARG A 29 5.51 -4.93 -10.29
CA ARG A 29 4.27 -5.70 -10.23
C ARG A 29 3.21 -5.00 -11.06
N THR A 30 2.04 -5.62 -11.17
CA THR A 30 0.84 -4.95 -11.68
C THR A 30 -0.15 -4.80 -10.54
N VAL A 31 -0.82 -3.65 -10.49
CA VAL A 31 -1.73 -3.34 -9.41
C VAL A 31 -3.12 -3.89 -9.66
N ASN A 32 -3.83 -4.15 -8.57
CA ASN A 32 -5.27 -4.33 -8.52
C ASN A 32 -5.86 -3.12 -7.82
N THR A 33 -7.12 -2.82 -8.09
CA THR A 33 -7.83 -1.73 -7.44
C THR A 33 -8.98 -2.28 -6.60
N TRP A 34 -9.21 -1.66 -5.44
CA TRP A 34 -10.34 -1.97 -4.57
C TRP A 34 -10.84 -0.67 -3.95
N GLY A 35 -11.81 -0.02 -4.64
CA GLY A 35 -12.14 1.35 -4.32
C GLY A 35 -10.91 2.24 -4.52
N HIS A 36 -10.58 3.07 -3.53
CA HIS A 36 -9.39 3.92 -3.57
C HIS A 36 -8.22 3.28 -2.82
N GLU A 37 -8.00 2.00 -3.08
CA GLU A 37 -6.83 1.25 -2.66
C GLU A 37 -6.19 0.60 -3.88
N LEU A 38 -4.86 0.65 -3.97
CA LEU A 38 -4.06 -0.15 -4.90
C LEU A 38 -3.39 -1.26 -4.11
N TYR A 39 -3.38 -2.48 -4.63
CA TYR A 39 -2.70 -3.58 -3.97
C TYR A 39 -2.12 -4.57 -4.97
N PHE A 40 -1.12 -5.31 -4.53
CA PHE A 40 -0.49 -6.37 -5.32
C PHE A 40 0.26 -7.32 -4.40
N ASP A 41 0.44 -8.57 -4.85
CA ASP A 41 1.15 -9.60 -4.12
C ASP A 41 2.66 -9.30 -4.11
N VAL A 42 3.30 -9.39 -2.95
CA VAL A 42 4.75 -9.19 -2.80
C VAL A 42 5.50 -10.49 -2.52
N GLY A 43 4.79 -11.61 -2.40
CA GLY A 43 5.42 -12.93 -2.28
C GLY A 43 6.18 -13.17 -0.99
N ILE A 44 5.87 -12.45 0.08
CA ILE A 44 6.48 -12.67 1.39
C ILE A 44 5.46 -13.26 2.35
N SER A 45 5.94 -13.97 3.36
CA SER A 45 5.11 -14.43 4.47
C SER A 45 5.19 -13.40 5.59
N GLY A 46 4.07 -13.09 6.19
CA GLY A 46 4.02 -12.17 7.31
C GLY A 46 2.78 -12.44 8.14
N GLU A 47 2.92 -12.23 9.44
CA GLU A 47 1.83 -12.39 10.39
C GLU A 47 1.24 -11.02 10.73
N THR A 48 -0.01 -11.03 11.22
CA THR A 48 -0.64 -9.82 11.72
C THR A 48 0.11 -9.34 12.96
N GLU A 49 0.61 -8.11 12.92
CA GLU A 49 1.32 -7.51 14.05
C GLU A 49 0.33 -7.09 15.14
N VAL A 50 0.84 -6.92 16.36
CA VAL A 50 0.01 -6.62 17.54
C VAL A 50 -0.75 -5.28 17.38
N ASP A 51 -0.16 -4.33 16.67
CA ASP A 51 -0.76 -3.01 16.41
C ASP A 51 -1.41 -2.90 15.03
N ALA A 52 -1.67 -4.03 14.37
CA ALA A 52 -2.37 -4.03 13.09
C ALA A 52 -3.73 -3.34 13.21
N SER A 53 -4.13 -2.62 12.17
CA SER A 53 -5.34 -1.83 12.18
C SER A 53 -6.19 -2.09 10.94
N THR A 54 -7.51 -2.06 11.11
CA THR A 54 -8.46 -2.07 10.00
C THR A 54 -8.71 -0.66 9.47
N ILE A 55 -8.53 0.36 10.31
CA ILE A 55 -8.69 1.76 9.94
C ILE A 55 -7.31 2.33 9.58
N VAL A 56 -7.22 2.96 8.43
CA VAL A 56 -5.98 3.52 7.91
C VAL A 56 -6.17 4.98 7.51
N GLN A 57 -5.08 5.65 7.16
CA GLN A 57 -5.08 7.06 6.75
C GLN A 57 -4.73 7.18 5.27
N ILE A 58 -5.11 8.30 4.65
CA ILE A 58 -4.69 8.61 3.28
C ILE A 58 -3.16 8.66 3.21
N GLY A 59 -2.61 7.93 2.24
CA GLY A 59 -1.17 7.83 2.06
C GLY A 59 -0.52 6.66 2.80
N ASP A 60 -1.27 5.94 3.63
CA ASP A 60 -0.71 4.78 4.32
C ASP A 60 -0.30 3.69 3.35
N LEU A 61 0.89 3.14 3.58
CA LEU A 61 1.37 1.92 2.98
C LEU A 61 1.23 0.81 4.01
N ALA A 62 0.72 -0.34 3.58
CA ALA A 62 0.42 -1.42 4.52
C ALA A 62 0.69 -2.77 3.88
N PHE A 63 0.82 -3.79 4.74
CA PHE A 63 0.89 -5.18 4.34
C PHE A 63 -0.35 -5.91 4.85
N TRP A 64 -1.05 -6.59 3.95
CA TRP A 64 -2.24 -7.39 4.26
C TRP A 64 -1.86 -8.85 4.31
N PRO A 65 -1.74 -9.46 5.52
CA PRO A 65 -1.22 -10.82 5.66
C PRO A 65 -1.98 -11.89 4.90
N PRO A 66 -3.34 -11.90 4.86
CA PRO A 66 -4.06 -13.00 4.19
C PRO A 66 -3.72 -13.16 2.71
N GLY A 67 -3.41 -12.08 2.01
CA GLY A 67 -3.07 -12.11 0.60
C GLY A 67 -1.60 -11.82 0.32
N SER A 68 -0.76 -11.69 1.35
CA SER A 68 0.63 -11.28 1.16
C SER A 68 0.74 -10.03 0.30
N ALA A 69 -0.15 -9.06 0.53
CA ALA A 69 -0.34 -7.92 -0.35
C ALA A 69 0.27 -6.64 0.20
N PHE A 70 0.94 -5.91 -0.69
CA PHE A 70 1.34 -4.53 -0.46
C PHE A 70 0.16 -3.64 -0.84
N CYS A 71 -0.25 -2.75 0.08
CA CYS A 71 -1.44 -1.92 -0.10
C CYS A 71 -1.08 -0.44 -0.04
N ILE A 72 -1.68 0.35 -0.92
CA ILE A 72 -1.57 1.81 -0.94
C ILE A 72 -2.99 2.37 -0.79
N PHE A 73 -3.25 3.10 0.30
CA PHE A 73 -4.56 3.66 0.58
C PHE A 73 -4.57 5.16 0.25
N PHE A 74 -5.50 5.59 -0.59
CA PHE A 74 -5.62 6.99 -0.97
C PHE A 74 -7.05 7.52 -0.93
N GLY A 75 -7.98 6.77 -0.32
CA GLY A 75 -9.38 7.15 -0.15
C GLY A 75 -10.22 5.99 0.31
N ARG A 76 -11.52 6.13 0.19
CA ARG A 76 -12.46 5.13 0.69
C ARG A 76 -12.37 3.83 -0.11
N THR A 77 -12.55 2.72 0.61
CA THR A 77 -12.66 1.38 0.04
C THR A 77 -14.13 0.92 0.10
N PRO A 78 -14.49 -0.20 -0.56
CA PRO A 78 -15.84 -0.76 -0.43
C PRO A 78 -16.25 -1.11 1.00
N ALA A 79 -15.28 -1.32 1.92
CA ALA A 79 -15.55 -1.62 3.32
C ALA A 79 -15.73 -0.35 4.18
N SER A 80 -15.39 0.82 3.66
CA SER A 80 -15.41 2.07 4.42
C SER A 80 -16.81 2.47 4.83
N GLN A 81 -16.92 2.97 6.05
CA GLN A 81 -18.15 3.52 6.62
C GLN A 81 -17.89 5.00 6.94
N SER A 82 -18.87 5.87 6.64
CA SER A 82 -18.75 7.29 6.91
C SER A 82 -17.49 7.90 6.27
N ASN A 83 -16.65 8.59 7.03
CA ASN A 83 -15.46 9.27 6.54
C ASN A 83 -14.17 8.48 6.74
N GLU A 84 -14.28 7.26 7.28
CA GLU A 84 -13.10 6.43 7.51
C GLU A 84 -12.61 5.76 6.23
N ILE A 85 -11.35 5.31 6.26
CA ILE A 85 -10.80 4.40 5.26
C ILE A 85 -10.60 3.06 5.95
N ARG A 86 -11.31 2.03 5.47
CA ARG A 86 -11.30 0.72 6.09
C ARG A 86 -10.74 -0.34 5.17
N SER A 87 -9.74 -1.07 5.65
CA SER A 87 -9.20 -2.24 4.98
C SER A 87 -10.16 -3.43 5.10
N ALA A 88 -9.97 -4.47 4.28
CA ALA A 88 -10.78 -5.69 4.32
C ALA A 88 -10.67 -6.42 5.66
N SER A 89 -9.48 -6.39 6.27
CA SER A 89 -9.18 -6.93 7.58
C SER A 89 -7.92 -6.24 8.10
N PRO A 90 -7.46 -6.50 9.33
CA PRO A 90 -6.31 -5.75 9.87
C PRO A 90 -5.07 -5.85 8.99
N VAL A 91 -4.40 -4.72 8.82
CA VAL A 91 -3.15 -4.60 8.07
C VAL A 91 -2.02 -4.12 8.97
N ASN A 92 -0.79 -4.49 8.62
CA ASN A 92 0.40 -3.96 9.27
C ASN A 92 0.81 -2.69 8.52
N ILE A 93 0.78 -1.54 9.19
CA ILE A 93 1.24 -0.30 8.59
C ILE A 93 2.76 -0.38 8.43
N ILE A 94 3.25 -0.11 7.22
CA ILE A 94 4.68 -0.21 6.92
C ILE A 94 5.31 1.11 6.52
N GLY A 95 4.51 2.14 6.30
CA GLY A 95 5.02 3.44 5.91
C GLY A 95 3.94 4.36 5.41
N SER A 96 4.34 5.44 4.75
CA SER A 96 3.41 6.41 4.21
C SER A 96 4.00 7.13 3.00
N ILE A 97 3.13 7.61 2.11
CA ILE A 97 3.49 8.44 0.97
C ILE A 97 3.42 9.90 1.40
N ASN A 98 4.46 10.65 1.05
CA ASN A 98 4.48 12.10 1.28
C ASN A 98 3.62 12.78 0.21
N ASN A 99 2.61 13.55 0.63
CA ASN A 99 1.73 14.30 -0.27
C ASN A 99 1.20 13.44 -1.41
N PRO A 100 0.40 12.39 -1.13
CA PRO A 100 -0.07 11.49 -2.18
C PRO A 100 -0.91 12.24 -3.23
N PRO A 101 -0.63 12.03 -4.54
CA PRO A 101 -1.36 12.71 -5.62
C PRO A 101 -2.71 12.03 -5.87
N ILE A 102 -3.69 12.32 -5.02
CA ILE A 102 -4.99 11.62 -4.95
C ILE A 102 -5.68 11.56 -6.31
N ASN A 103 -5.78 12.70 -7.01
CA ASN A 103 -6.49 12.77 -8.28
C ASN A 103 -5.83 11.90 -9.36
N LYS A 104 -4.52 11.81 -9.36
CA LYS A 104 -3.79 10.94 -10.29
C LYS A 104 -3.95 9.48 -9.92
N LEU A 105 -3.90 9.15 -8.63
CA LEU A 105 -4.07 7.78 -8.16
C LEU A 105 -5.46 7.24 -8.48
N ARG A 106 -6.50 8.08 -8.44
CA ARG A 106 -7.87 7.69 -8.78
C ARG A 106 -8.03 7.25 -10.23
N ARG A 107 -7.11 7.61 -11.11
CA ARG A 107 -7.15 7.25 -12.53
C ARG A 107 -6.43 5.95 -12.84
N ILE A 108 -5.68 5.41 -11.89
CA ILE A 108 -4.94 4.17 -12.08
C ILE A 108 -5.92 3.01 -12.18
N ARG A 109 -5.70 2.15 -13.18
CA ARG A 109 -6.56 1.00 -13.45
C ARG A 109 -5.86 -0.30 -13.07
N THR A 110 -6.67 -1.30 -12.75
CA THR A 110 -6.19 -2.67 -12.55
C THR A 110 -5.36 -3.11 -13.76
N GLY A 111 -4.21 -3.71 -13.50
CA GLY A 111 -3.28 -4.17 -14.52
C GLY A 111 -2.16 -3.19 -14.85
N THR A 112 -2.19 -1.98 -14.27
CA THR A 112 -1.14 -0.98 -14.49
C THR A 112 0.14 -1.41 -13.76
N ALA A 113 1.29 -1.26 -14.43
CA ALA A 113 2.57 -1.59 -13.85
C ALA A 113 3.00 -0.58 -12.80
N ILE A 114 3.56 -1.09 -11.70
CA ILE A 114 4.12 -0.28 -10.62
C ILE A 114 5.55 -0.74 -10.35
N ARG A 115 6.42 0.22 -10.06
CA ARG A 115 7.79 -0.05 -9.65
C ARG A 115 8.07 0.64 -8.32
N ILE A 116 8.67 -0.10 -7.41
CA ILE A 116 9.07 0.44 -6.10
C ILE A 116 10.55 0.17 -5.92
N ALA A 117 11.30 1.21 -5.59
CA ALA A 117 12.74 1.12 -5.39
C ALA A 117 13.15 2.02 -4.23
N VAL A 118 14.26 1.64 -3.60
CA VAL A 118 14.87 2.48 -2.56
C VAL A 118 15.55 3.66 -3.24
N THR A 119 15.31 4.87 -2.71
CA THR A 119 16.06 6.07 -3.11
C THR A 119 17.21 6.28 -2.15
N SER A 120 18.32 6.68 -2.69
CA SER A 120 19.52 6.98 -1.91
C SER A 120 19.69 8.45 -1.65
#